data_9592aa34189204ce99e3a949b37c12a1
#
_entry.id   9592aa34189204ce99e3a949b37c12a1
#
_cell.length_a   1.000
_cell.length_b   1.000
_cell.length_c   1.000
_cell.angle_alpha   90.00
_cell.angle_beta   90.00
_cell.angle_gamma   90.00
#
_symmetry.space_group_name_H-M   'P 1'
#
loop_
_entity.id
_entity.type
_entity.pdbx_description
1 polymer ?
#
loop_
_entity_poly.entity_id
_entity_poly.type
_entity_poly.pdbx_seq_one_letter_code
_entity_poly.pdbx_strand_id
1 'polypeptide(L)'
;MAGVNRDPSLFEVSPKVPDGFIYHPNFLSETEEKELIREIQEIHLTPFKYYQFTGKRRTASFGWQYEFGQSEITTAPEIPAFLLPVRTRAGNLFNIDPNNLAQTTIIEYSPGSPIGWHRDIPQFGVVVGISLGAVCRMRFRKYSRARSKNLKRDEILSMELQPRSIYLMSGASRKTWQHSIPPVKDLRYAIMMRTLRAA
;
A
#
# COMPACT_ATOMS: atom_id res chain seq x y z
N MET A 1 -2.53 47.62 20.06
CA MET A 1 -2.05 46.90 18.85
C MET A 1 -2.68 45.50 18.87
N ALA A 2 -3.69 45.30 18.03
CA ALA A 2 -4.43 44.05 18.00
C ALA A 2 -3.68 43.04 17.11
N GLY A 3 -3.29 41.92 17.72
CA GLY A 3 -2.64 40.82 17.02
C GLY A 3 -3.65 40.14 16.09
N VAL A 4 -3.38 40.13 14.79
CA VAL A 4 -4.14 39.41 13.78
C VAL A 4 -3.87 37.92 13.99
N ASN A 5 -4.85 37.23 14.54
CA ASN A 5 -4.88 35.78 14.64
C ASN A 5 -5.05 35.21 13.20
N ARG A 6 -3.98 34.76 12.56
CA ARG A 6 -4.06 34.08 11.27
C ARG A 6 -4.52 32.66 11.53
N ASP A 7 -5.78 32.38 11.19
CA ASP A 7 -6.35 31.05 11.16
C ASP A 7 -5.63 30.22 10.07
N PRO A 8 -4.92 29.13 10.41
CA PRO A 8 -4.18 28.33 9.43
C PRO A 8 -5.03 27.43 8.54
N SER A 9 -6.36 27.40 8.72
CA SER A 9 -7.24 26.37 8.13
C SER A 9 -7.73 26.65 6.70
N LEU A 10 -7.39 27.81 6.10
CA LEU A 10 -8.06 28.29 4.87
C LEU A 10 -7.46 27.78 3.55
N PHE A 11 -6.37 26.98 3.54
CA PHE A 11 -5.72 26.51 2.28
C PHE A 11 -5.14 25.11 2.31
N GLU A 12 -5.65 24.18 3.10
CA GLU A 12 -5.32 22.76 2.87
C GLU A 12 -6.07 22.26 1.64
N VAL A 13 -5.47 22.48 0.46
CA VAL A 13 -5.90 21.79 -0.75
C VAL A 13 -5.63 20.31 -0.55
N SER A 14 -6.69 19.53 -0.29
CA SER A 14 -6.58 18.08 -0.19
C SER A 14 -5.87 17.54 -1.43
N PRO A 15 -4.84 16.70 -1.29
CA PRO A 15 -4.11 16.21 -2.44
C PRO A 15 -5.06 15.50 -3.41
N LYS A 16 -4.98 15.88 -4.70
CA LYS A 16 -5.76 15.23 -5.74
C LYS A 16 -5.32 13.78 -5.87
N VAL A 17 -6.21 12.85 -5.62
CA VAL A 17 -5.98 11.40 -5.68
C VAL A 17 -7.05 10.73 -6.56
N PRO A 18 -6.80 9.51 -7.08
CA PRO A 18 -7.81 8.79 -7.85
C PRO A 18 -9.06 8.45 -7.03
N ASP A 19 -10.23 8.47 -7.67
CA ASP A 19 -11.47 8.00 -7.05
C ASP A 19 -11.31 6.57 -6.51
N GLY A 20 -11.79 6.34 -5.29
CA GLY A 20 -11.66 5.07 -4.58
C GLY A 20 -10.31 4.91 -3.85
N PHE A 21 -9.47 5.96 -3.81
CA PHE A 21 -8.35 6.04 -2.89
C PHE A 21 -8.76 6.84 -1.65
N ILE A 22 -8.64 6.22 -0.47
CA ILE A 22 -8.95 6.84 0.82
C ILE A 22 -7.68 6.76 1.66
N TYR A 23 -7.36 7.83 2.39
CA TYR A 23 -6.16 7.92 3.22
C TYR A 23 -6.48 8.46 4.61
N HIS A 24 -5.96 7.80 5.63
CA HIS A 24 -6.04 8.24 7.01
C HIS A 24 -4.63 8.30 7.62
N PRO A 25 -4.16 9.49 8.02
CA PRO A 25 -2.94 9.62 8.82
C PRO A 25 -3.19 9.12 10.25
N ASN A 26 -2.11 8.83 10.98
CA ASN A 26 -2.16 8.51 12.41
C ASN A 26 -3.11 7.34 12.77
N PHE A 27 -3.17 6.33 11.90
CA PHE A 27 -3.93 5.10 12.17
C PHE A 27 -3.33 4.30 13.33
N LEU A 28 -2.00 4.31 13.46
CA LEU A 28 -1.28 3.67 14.56
C LEU A 28 -0.66 4.73 15.48
N SER A 29 -0.54 4.41 16.76
CA SER A 29 0.31 5.13 17.68
C SER A 29 1.80 4.80 17.41
N GLU A 30 2.70 5.59 18.01
CA GLU A 30 4.15 5.32 17.93
C GLU A 30 4.54 4.00 18.61
N THR A 31 3.87 3.65 19.69
CA THR A 31 4.11 2.39 20.39
C THR A 31 3.70 1.20 19.54
N GLU A 32 2.50 1.23 18.95
CA GLU A 32 2.02 0.17 18.06
C GLU A 32 2.92 0.01 16.82
N GLU A 33 3.41 1.11 16.25
CA GLU A 33 4.34 1.04 15.12
C GLU A 33 5.65 0.35 15.51
N LYS A 34 6.24 0.71 16.65
CA LYS A 34 7.48 0.09 17.15
C LYS A 34 7.31 -1.40 17.41
N GLU A 35 6.20 -1.79 18.01
CA GLU A 35 5.86 -3.20 18.26
C GLU A 35 5.70 -3.97 16.95
N LEU A 36 4.94 -3.43 15.98
CA LEU A 36 4.76 -4.05 14.67
C LEU A 36 6.09 -4.20 13.91
N ILE A 37 6.94 -3.17 13.93
CA ILE A 37 8.25 -3.24 13.27
C ILE A 37 9.11 -4.33 13.91
N ARG A 38 9.15 -4.44 15.24
CA ARG A 38 9.88 -5.47 15.95
C ARG A 38 9.42 -6.87 15.52
N GLU A 39 8.11 -7.13 15.55
CA GLU A 39 7.55 -8.42 15.12
C GLU A 39 7.83 -8.72 13.64
N ILE A 40 7.78 -7.69 12.76
CA ILE A 40 8.11 -7.83 11.34
C ILE A 40 9.58 -8.21 11.12
N GLN A 41 10.49 -7.70 11.94
CA GLN A 41 11.92 -8.01 11.84
C GLN A 41 12.25 -9.47 12.15
N GLU A 42 11.40 -10.17 12.91
CA GLU A 42 11.51 -11.60 13.18
C GLU A 42 10.98 -12.47 12.01
N ILE A 43 10.29 -11.88 11.05
CA ILE A 43 9.75 -12.58 9.88
C ILE A 43 10.85 -12.82 8.84
N HIS A 44 10.97 -14.05 8.36
CA HIS A 44 11.85 -14.35 7.24
C HIS A 44 11.30 -13.74 5.93
N LEU A 45 11.87 -12.61 5.52
CA LEU A 45 11.51 -11.93 4.29
C LEU A 45 12.45 -12.36 3.15
N THR A 46 11.90 -12.69 1.99
CA THR A 46 12.66 -13.08 0.80
C THR A 46 12.63 -11.99 -0.27
N PRO A 47 13.66 -11.87 -1.12
CA PRO A 47 13.62 -10.93 -2.24
C PRO A 47 12.39 -11.16 -3.13
N PHE A 48 11.70 -10.08 -3.47
CA PHE A 48 10.52 -10.16 -4.34
C PHE A 48 10.92 -10.63 -5.74
N LYS A 49 10.28 -11.70 -6.22
CA LYS A 49 10.49 -12.26 -7.56
C LYS A 49 9.29 -11.96 -8.45
N TYR A 50 9.59 -11.50 -9.67
CA TYR A 50 8.61 -11.29 -10.72
C TYR A 50 9.15 -11.91 -12.02
N TYR A 51 8.71 -13.11 -12.37
CA TYR A 51 9.30 -13.94 -13.40
C TYR A 51 10.82 -14.09 -13.17
N GLN A 52 11.65 -13.62 -14.10
CA GLN A 52 13.13 -13.67 -14.00
C GLN A 52 13.73 -12.46 -13.26
N PHE A 53 12.91 -11.47 -12.91
CA PHE A 53 13.37 -10.27 -12.24
C PHE A 53 13.32 -10.42 -10.72
N THR A 54 14.41 -10.08 -10.04
CA THR A 54 14.48 -10.00 -8.59
C THR A 54 14.51 -8.53 -8.17
N GLY A 55 13.50 -8.11 -7.43
CA GLY A 55 13.41 -6.74 -6.89
C GLY A 55 14.29 -6.55 -5.66
N LYS A 56 14.63 -5.29 -5.37
CA LYS A 56 15.41 -4.95 -4.16
C LYS A 56 14.58 -5.10 -2.87
N ARG A 57 13.25 -4.96 -2.95
CA ARG A 57 12.36 -5.14 -1.79
C ARG A 57 12.27 -6.60 -1.40
N ARG A 58 12.11 -6.87 -0.09
CA ARG A 58 11.88 -8.22 0.45
C ARG A 58 10.41 -8.35 0.87
N THR A 59 9.85 -9.55 0.76
CA THR A 59 8.42 -9.80 1.04
C THR A 59 8.19 -11.14 1.72
N ALA A 60 7.10 -11.21 2.50
CA ALA A 60 6.46 -12.46 2.93
C ALA A 60 4.96 -12.35 2.75
N SER A 61 4.31 -13.40 2.26
CA SER A 61 2.87 -13.47 2.04
C SER A 61 2.23 -14.48 3.00
N PHE A 62 1.00 -14.18 3.43
CA PHE A 62 0.24 -14.95 4.41
C PHE A 62 -1.23 -15.07 3.99
N GLY A 63 -1.87 -16.16 4.42
CA GLY A 63 -3.23 -16.52 4.03
C GLY A 63 -3.24 -17.01 2.59
N TRP A 64 -3.01 -16.13 1.65
CA TRP A 64 -2.94 -16.41 0.23
C TRP A 64 -1.73 -15.74 -0.42
N GLN A 65 -1.24 -16.31 -1.51
CA GLN A 65 -0.18 -15.73 -2.33
C GLN A 65 -0.50 -15.88 -3.81
N TYR A 66 0.12 -15.07 -4.64
CA TYR A 66 -0.02 -15.14 -6.10
C TYR A 66 1.27 -15.65 -6.72
N GLU A 67 1.15 -16.73 -7.48
CA GLU A 67 2.25 -17.34 -8.21
C GLU A 67 2.33 -16.76 -9.63
N PHE A 68 3.29 -15.84 -9.85
CA PHE A 68 3.42 -15.15 -11.13
C PHE A 68 3.70 -16.10 -12.30
N GLY A 69 4.43 -17.19 -12.07
CA GLY A 69 4.74 -18.19 -13.10
C GLY A 69 3.54 -19.01 -13.55
N GLN A 70 2.56 -19.21 -12.67
CA GLN A 70 1.36 -20.02 -12.93
C GLN A 70 0.11 -19.18 -13.11
N SER A 71 0.18 -17.89 -12.80
CA SER A 71 -0.96 -16.94 -12.80
C SER A 71 -2.10 -17.36 -11.87
N GLU A 72 -1.79 -18.04 -10.78
CA GLU A 72 -2.75 -18.61 -9.84
C GLU A 72 -2.58 -18.03 -8.42
N ILE A 73 -3.68 -18.09 -7.66
CA ILE A 73 -3.68 -17.85 -6.22
C ILE A 73 -3.57 -19.20 -5.52
N THR A 74 -2.59 -19.33 -4.65
CA THR A 74 -2.36 -20.51 -3.81
C THR A 74 -2.43 -20.15 -2.34
N THR A 75 -2.56 -21.14 -1.47
CA THR A 75 -2.49 -20.93 -0.03
C THR A 75 -1.06 -20.54 0.39
N ALA A 76 -0.98 -19.72 1.41
CA ALA A 76 0.27 -19.32 2.08
C ALA A 76 0.16 -19.63 3.57
N PRO A 77 1.23 -19.53 4.35
CA PRO A 77 1.16 -19.66 5.81
C PRO A 77 0.07 -18.76 6.41
N GLU A 78 -0.48 -19.15 7.56
CA GLU A 78 -1.49 -18.37 8.26
C GLU A 78 -1.01 -16.95 8.55
N ILE A 79 -1.96 -16.00 8.60
CA ILE A 79 -1.66 -14.62 8.97
C ILE A 79 -1.15 -14.60 10.41
N PRO A 80 0.05 -14.07 10.68
CA PRO A 80 0.64 -14.02 12.01
C PRO A 80 -0.30 -13.38 13.04
N ALA A 81 -0.35 -13.95 14.24
CA ALA A 81 -1.26 -13.50 15.30
C ALA A 81 -1.11 -12.01 15.65
N PHE A 82 0.12 -11.47 15.59
CA PHE A 82 0.38 -10.05 15.87
C PHE A 82 -0.28 -9.10 14.85
N LEU A 83 -0.66 -9.57 13.65
CA LEU A 83 -1.36 -8.78 12.63
C LEU A 83 -2.89 -8.82 12.79
N LEU A 84 -3.47 -9.75 13.55
CA LEU A 84 -4.91 -9.90 13.67
C LEU A 84 -5.60 -8.66 14.28
N PRO A 85 -5.08 -8.03 15.35
CA PRO A 85 -5.69 -6.82 15.90
C PRO A 85 -5.72 -5.66 14.90
N VAL A 86 -4.61 -5.42 14.19
CA VAL A 86 -4.54 -4.35 13.21
C VAL A 86 -5.38 -4.65 11.96
N ARG A 87 -5.50 -5.92 11.56
CA ARG A 87 -6.41 -6.38 10.50
C ARG A 87 -7.87 -6.10 10.86
N THR A 88 -8.27 -6.43 12.09
CA THR A 88 -9.62 -6.16 12.59
C THR A 88 -9.93 -4.67 12.57
N ARG A 89 -9.03 -3.84 13.09
CA ARG A 89 -9.21 -2.39 13.10
C ARG A 89 -9.26 -1.78 11.70
N ALA A 90 -8.43 -2.27 10.78
CA ALA A 90 -8.44 -1.85 9.37
C ALA A 90 -9.75 -2.22 8.66
N GLY A 91 -10.24 -3.44 8.88
CA GLY A 91 -11.53 -3.88 8.36
C GLY A 91 -12.68 -3.01 8.85
N ASN A 92 -12.76 -2.76 10.15
CA ASN A 92 -13.79 -1.92 10.76
C ASN A 92 -13.75 -0.47 10.23
N LEU A 93 -12.55 0.10 10.05
CA LEU A 93 -12.38 1.46 9.53
C LEU A 93 -12.99 1.62 8.12
N PHE A 94 -12.86 0.61 7.28
CA PHE A 94 -13.30 0.65 5.88
C PHE A 94 -14.59 -0.13 5.60
N ASN A 95 -15.32 -0.56 6.63
CA ASN A 95 -16.53 -1.38 6.52
C ASN A 95 -16.31 -2.67 5.70
N ILE A 96 -15.17 -3.32 5.93
CA ILE A 96 -14.82 -4.63 5.35
C ILE A 96 -14.80 -5.64 6.48
N ASP A 97 -15.49 -6.78 6.31
CA ASP A 97 -15.32 -7.89 7.25
C ASP A 97 -13.83 -8.23 7.35
N PRO A 98 -13.22 -8.18 8.55
CA PRO A 98 -11.79 -8.48 8.71
C PRO A 98 -11.38 -9.84 8.13
N ASN A 99 -12.26 -10.83 8.14
CA ASN A 99 -12.00 -12.15 7.57
C ASN A 99 -11.87 -12.11 6.04
N ASN A 100 -12.54 -11.15 5.40
CA ASN A 100 -12.40 -10.94 3.95
C ASN A 100 -11.05 -10.31 3.57
N LEU A 101 -10.31 -9.70 4.51
CA LEU A 101 -8.90 -9.34 4.31
C LEU A 101 -8.03 -10.60 4.44
N ALA A 102 -8.27 -11.54 3.53
CA ALA A 102 -7.77 -12.91 3.61
C ALA A 102 -6.31 -13.06 3.19
N GLN A 103 -5.76 -12.10 2.42
CA GLN A 103 -4.38 -12.09 1.98
C GLN A 103 -3.62 -10.95 2.64
N THR A 104 -2.46 -11.25 3.23
CA THR A 104 -1.56 -10.24 3.80
C THR A 104 -0.16 -10.41 3.22
N THR A 105 0.47 -9.30 2.82
CA THR A 105 1.88 -9.26 2.42
C THR A 105 2.62 -8.23 3.27
N ILE A 106 3.66 -8.65 3.96
CA ILE A 106 4.64 -7.75 4.56
C ILE A 106 5.68 -7.41 3.50
N ILE A 107 6.01 -6.13 3.37
CA ILE A 107 7.01 -5.64 2.40
C ILE A 107 8.03 -4.79 3.14
N GLU A 108 9.31 -5.10 2.96
CA GLU A 108 10.42 -4.27 3.37
C GLU A 108 11.01 -3.54 2.16
N TYR A 109 11.17 -2.25 2.29
CA TYR A 109 11.86 -1.39 1.33
C TYR A 109 13.16 -0.90 1.99
N SER A 110 14.28 -1.52 1.66
CA SER A 110 15.60 -0.98 2.01
C SER A 110 15.85 0.33 1.26
N PRO A 111 16.72 1.24 1.74
CA PRO A 111 17.08 2.47 1.03
C PRO A 111 17.42 2.20 -0.43
N GLY A 112 16.87 3.01 -1.32
CA GLY A 112 17.02 2.86 -2.78
C GLY A 112 16.08 1.81 -3.41
N SER A 113 15.17 1.19 -2.66
CA SER A 113 14.21 0.23 -3.22
C SER A 113 12.97 0.93 -3.78
N PRO A 114 12.63 0.76 -5.06
CA PRO A 114 11.39 1.27 -5.65
C PRO A 114 10.34 0.17 -5.79
N ILE A 115 9.12 0.60 -6.12
CA ILE A 115 8.19 -0.24 -6.88
C ILE A 115 7.77 0.51 -8.14
N GLY A 116 7.98 -0.13 -9.30
CA GLY A 116 7.66 0.44 -10.60
C GLY A 116 6.16 0.64 -10.82
N TRP A 117 5.81 1.26 -11.95
CA TRP A 117 4.42 1.45 -12.34
C TRP A 117 3.73 0.12 -12.58
N HIS A 118 2.69 -0.17 -11.78
CA HIS A 118 1.93 -1.39 -11.86
C HIS A 118 0.47 -1.16 -11.45
N ARG A 119 -0.36 -2.14 -11.70
CA ARG A 119 -1.66 -2.35 -11.05
C ARG A 119 -1.56 -3.63 -10.25
N ASP A 120 -2.22 -3.67 -9.12
CA ASP A 120 -2.30 -4.93 -8.37
C ASP A 120 -3.03 -6.01 -9.18
N ILE A 121 -2.78 -7.24 -8.82
CA ILE A 121 -3.27 -8.45 -9.47
C ILE A 121 -4.79 -8.46 -9.50
N PRO A 122 -5.42 -8.76 -10.66
CA PRO A 122 -6.88 -8.70 -10.82
C PRO A 122 -7.68 -9.63 -9.90
N GLN A 123 -7.08 -10.72 -9.47
CA GLN A 123 -7.68 -11.70 -8.57
C GLN A 123 -7.93 -11.15 -7.16
N PHE A 124 -7.23 -10.09 -6.78
CA PHE A 124 -7.49 -9.38 -5.54
C PHE A 124 -8.52 -8.27 -5.75
N GLY A 125 -9.41 -8.12 -4.78
CA GLY A 125 -10.42 -7.07 -4.76
C GLY A 125 -9.90 -5.75 -4.22
N VAL A 126 -10.34 -5.37 -3.04
CA VAL A 126 -9.89 -4.17 -2.33
C VAL A 126 -8.47 -4.39 -1.78
N VAL A 127 -7.71 -3.31 -1.72
CA VAL A 127 -6.36 -3.30 -1.14
C VAL A 127 -6.30 -2.27 -0.02
N VAL A 128 -5.88 -2.71 1.15
CA VAL A 128 -5.58 -1.86 2.31
C VAL A 128 -4.07 -1.88 2.54
N GLY A 129 -3.46 -0.72 2.68
CA GLY A 129 -2.03 -0.59 2.94
C GLY A 129 -1.75 0.21 4.20
N ILE A 130 -0.89 -0.30 5.08
CA ILE A 130 -0.40 0.40 6.27
C ILE A 130 1.08 0.71 6.05
N SER A 131 1.47 1.97 6.27
CA SER A 131 2.84 2.46 6.08
C SER A 131 3.55 2.58 7.42
N LEU A 132 4.76 2.04 7.53
CA LEU A 132 5.58 2.03 8.75
C LEU A 132 7.02 2.49 8.47
N GLY A 133 7.66 3.07 9.47
CA GLY A 133 9.06 3.52 9.42
C GLY A 133 9.22 4.83 8.67
N ALA A 134 9.66 4.81 7.43
CA ALA A 134 9.91 6.03 6.67
C ALA A 134 8.72 6.49 5.83
N VAL A 135 8.61 7.81 5.63
CA VAL A 135 7.70 8.41 4.65
C VAL A 135 8.05 7.97 3.22
N CYS A 136 7.04 7.76 2.40
CA CYS A 136 7.26 7.55 0.97
C CYS A 136 6.25 8.32 0.12
N ARG A 137 6.61 8.56 -1.15
CA ARG A 137 5.73 9.19 -2.12
C ARG A 137 5.08 8.14 -2.98
N MET A 138 3.76 7.98 -2.88
CA MET A 138 2.96 7.17 -3.79
C MET A 138 2.52 8.03 -4.97
N ARG A 139 2.74 7.54 -6.19
CA ARG A 139 2.38 8.23 -7.43
C ARG A 139 1.34 7.44 -8.17
N PHE A 140 0.44 8.15 -8.87
CA PHE A 140 -0.64 7.57 -9.67
C PHE A 140 -0.60 8.13 -11.08
N ARG A 141 -0.89 7.29 -12.08
CA ARG A 141 -1.15 7.70 -13.47
C ARG A 141 -2.26 6.85 -14.07
N LYS A 142 -3.02 7.41 -14.99
CA LYS A 142 -4.05 6.64 -15.69
C LYS A 142 -3.41 5.49 -16.46
N TYR A 143 -4.02 4.31 -16.40
CA TYR A 143 -3.62 3.17 -17.21
C TYR A 143 -4.15 3.34 -18.63
N SER A 144 -3.27 3.32 -19.63
CA SER A 144 -3.65 3.26 -21.04
C SER A 144 -3.07 2.00 -21.68
N ARG A 145 -3.91 1.25 -22.38
CA ARG A 145 -3.45 0.11 -23.21
C ARG A 145 -2.73 0.59 -24.47
N ALA A 146 -3.12 1.75 -25.00
CA ALA A 146 -2.47 2.32 -26.15
C ALA A 146 -1.15 2.98 -25.72
N ARG A 147 -0.02 2.48 -26.16
CA ARG A 147 1.24 3.22 -26.19
C ARG A 147 1.12 4.31 -27.27
N SER A 148 0.26 5.28 -27.08
CA SER A 148 0.20 6.43 -27.98
C SER A 148 1.45 7.26 -27.74
N LYS A 149 2.28 7.40 -28.78
CA LYS A 149 3.46 8.28 -28.80
C LYS A 149 3.09 9.77 -28.61
N ASN A 150 1.79 10.10 -28.63
CA ASN A 150 1.24 11.45 -28.55
C ASN A 150 0.43 11.72 -27.28
N LEU A 151 0.52 10.88 -26.25
CA LEU A 151 -0.09 11.23 -24.98
C LEU A 151 0.62 12.45 -24.40
N LYS A 152 -0.11 13.56 -24.27
CA LYS A 152 0.25 14.66 -23.38
C LYS A 152 0.74 14.00 -22.08
N ARG A 153 1.88 14.43 -21.58
CA ARG A 153 2.53 13.92 -20.37
C ARG A 153 1.43 13.66 -19.34
N ASP A 154 1.15 12.37 -19.08
CA ASP A 154 0.05 11.96 -18.19
C ASP A 154 0.17 12.73 -16.89
N GLU A 155 -0.94 13.34 -16.47
CA GLU A 155 -0.99 14.00 -15.18
C GLU A 155 -0.65 12.97 -14.08
N ILE A 156 0.50 13.11 -13.46
CA ILE A 156 0.92 12.27 -12.36
C ILE A 156 0.40 12.91 -11.07
N LEU A 157 -0.56 12.24 -10.44
CA LEU A 157 -0.99 12.56 -9.10
C LEU A 157 -0.01 11.93 -8.12
N SER A 158 0.19 12.57 -6.96
CA SER A 158 1.06 12.00 -5.92
C SER A 158 0.56 12.34 -4.54
N MET A 159 0.84 11.44 -3.60
CA MET A 159 0.54 11.61 -2.19
C MET A 159 1.71 11.09 -1.35
N GLU A 160 2.01 11.77 -0.26
CA GLU A 160 2.95 11.27 0.73
C GLU A 160 2.22 10.36 1.72
N LEU A 161 2.71 9.13 1.84
CA LEU A 161 2.26 8.18 2.85
C LEU A 161 3.17 8.35 4.07
N GLN A 162 2.63 8.96 5.11
CA GLN A 162 3.33 9.12 6.38
C GLN A 162 3.47 7.77 7.10
N PRO A 163 4.47 7.59 7.95
CA PRO A 163 4.49 6.48 8.90
C PRO A 163 3.20 6.45 9.72
N ARG A 164 2.78 5.28 10.14
CA ARG A 164 1.55 5.04 10.92
C ARG A 164 0.26 5.37 10.19
N SER A 165 0.31 5.64 8.89
CA SER A 165 -0.88 5.88 8.07
C SER A 165 -1.44 4.59 7.48
N ILE A 166 -2.73 4.66 7.12
CA ILE A 166 -3.43 3.60 6.40
C ILE A 166 -4.12 4.19 5.15
N TYR A 167 -4.21 3.40 4.10
CA TYR A 167 -4.97 3.75 2.92
C TYR A 167 -5.76 2.58 2.35
N LEU A 168 -6.81 2.91 1.64
CA LEU A 168 -7.63 1.98 0.86
C LEU A 168 -7.49 2.28 -0.62
N MET A 169 -7.37 1.25 -1.45
CA MET A 169 -7.57 1.32 -2.89
C MET A 169 -8.73 0.43 -3.31
N SER A 170 -9.73 1.05 -3.96
CA SER A 170 -10.90 0.37 -4.49
C SER A 170 -11.32 1.02 -5.82
N GLY A 171 -12.34 0.51 -6.49
CA GLY A 171 -12.94 1.14 -7.66
C GLY A 171 -11.93 1.56 -8.72
N ALA A 172 -11.95 2.85 -9.10
CA ALA A 172 -11.08 3.40 -10.15
C ALA A 172 -9.60 3.34 -9.78
N SER A 173 -9.23 3.68 -8.53
CA SER A 173 -7.82 3.65 -8.07
C SER A 173 -7.17 2.28 -8.26
N ARG A 174 -7.94 1.20 -8.19
CA ARG A 174 -7.51 -0.19 -8.41
C ARG A 174 -7.53 -0.61 -9.88
N LYS A 175 -8.58 -0.18 -10.63
CA LYS A 175 -8.87 -0.75 -11.95
C LYS A 175 -8.29 0.06 -13.10
N THR A 176 -8.31 1.39 -13.01
CA THR A 176 -7.99 2.31 -14.11
C THR A 176 -6.72 3.14 -13.88
N TRP A 177 -6.11 3.03 -12.72
CA TRP A 177 -4.85 3.71 -12.41
C TRP A 177 -3.74 2.73 -12.13
N GLN A 178 -2.53 3.08 -12.58
CA GLN A 178 -1.28 2.48 -12.11
C GLN A 178 -0.77 3.30 -10.93
N HIS A 179 -0.03 2.64 -10.05
CA HIS A 179 0.66 3.32 -8.98
C HIS A 179 2.12 2.88 -8.92
N SER A 180 2.96 3.70 -8.28
CA SER A 180 4.39 3.45 -8.09
C SER A 180 4.90 4.16 -6.85
N ILE A 181 6.01 3.68 -6.30
CA ILE A 181 6.79 4.35 -5.26
C ILE A 181 8.21 4.51 -5.79
N PRO A 182 8.74 5.76 -5.92
CA PRO A 182 10.14 5.99 -6.24
C PRO A 182 11.08 5.31 -5.23
N PRO A 183 12.38 5.23 -5.51
CA PRO A 183 13.34 4.75 -4.52
C PRO A 183 13.15 5.46 -3.17
N VAL A 184 12.92 4.69 -2.10
CA VAL A 184 12.79 5.23 -0.75
C VAL A 184 14.14 5.70 -0.23
N LYS A 185 14.16 6.70 0.65
CA LYS A 185 15.41 7.23 1.22
C LYS A 185 15.87 6.38 2.40
N ASP A 186 14.95 5.98 3.25
CA ASP A 186 15.19 5.28 4.49
C ASP A 186 14.42 3.96 4.55
N LEU A 187 14.74 3.10 5.51
CA LEU A 187 14.09 1.82 5.73
C LEU A 187 12.59 2.01 5.98
N ARG A 188 11.78 1.36 5.18
CA ARG A 188 10.33 1.43 5.24
C ARG A 188 9.73 0.04 5.21
N TYR A 189 8.69 -0.17 6.00
CA TYR A 189 7.84 -1.35 5.90
C TYR A 189 6.43 -0.99 5.43
N ALA A 190 5.76 -1.94 4.82
CA ALA A 190 4.34 -1.85 4.51
C ALA A 190 3.66 -3.19 4.82
N ILE A 191 2.47 -3.11 5.42
CA ILE A 191 1.55 -4.25 5.57
C ILE A 191 0.44 -4.04 4.56
N MET A 192 0.37 -4.94 3.57
CA MET A 192 -0.64 -4.90 2.52
C MET A 192 -1.66 -6.01 2.76
N MET A 193 -2.92 -5.65 2.93
CA MET A 193 -4.02 -6.59 3.13
C MET A 193 -4.97 -6.52 1.93
N ARG A 194 -5.49 -7.66 1.49
CA ARG A 194 -6.34 -7.72 0.30
C ARG A 194 -7.51 -8.67 0.51
N THR A 195 -8.65 -8.29 -0.07
CA THR A 195 -9.74 -9.23 -0.23
C THR A 195 -9.49 -10.07 -1.47
N LEU A 196 -9.95 -11.31 -1.46
CA LEU A 196 -10.07 -12.09 -2.69
C LEU A 196 -11.25 -11.53 -3.50
N ARG A 197 -11.13 -11.54 -4.81
CA ARG A 197 -12.26 -11.22 -5.68
C ARG A 197 -13.19 -12.43 -5.72
N ALA A 198 -14.48 -12.20 -5.52
CA ALA A 198 -15.48 -13.24 -5.82
C ALA A 198 -15.33 -13.65 -7.29
N ALA A 199 -15.38 -14.96 -7.53
CA ALA A 199 -15.34 -15.56 -8.85
C ALA A 199 -16.52 -15.10 -9.70
#